data_dbcf008562b6d44f4920d36a276a6c86
#
_entry.id   dbcf008562b6d44f4920d36a276a6c86
#
_cell.length_a   1.000
_cell.length_b   1.000
_cell.length_c   1.000
_cell.angle_alpha   90.00
_cell.angle_beta   90.00
_cell.angle_gamma   90.00
#
_symmetry.space_group_name_H-M   'P 1'
#
loop_
_entity.id
_entity.type
_entity.pdbx_description
1 polymer ?
#
loop_
_entity_poly.entity_id
_entity_poly.type
_entity_poly.pdbx_seq_one_letter_code
_entity_poly.pdbx_strand_id
1 'polypeptide(L)'
;MIRKILQYPQDKKILLQKSEEVKNIDEIKDLIQDMKDTLNSDPSGAGISAVQLGELKRVCVIKYDGKIYTLINPIITWKRSGANGIKSFKEGCLSAPGVFTIVNRPQKVICEYLDENGETQKLDQGGWLSAIIQHELDHLEGFCEVFYAVDKQN
;
A
#
# COMPACT_ATOMS: atom_id res chain seq x y z
N MET A 1 9.51 -8.31 13.74
CA MET A 1 10.58 -9.00 13.01
C MET A 1 10.62 -8.54 11.56
N ILE A 2 11.79 -8.21 11.06
CA ILE A 2 11.97 -7.88 9.65
C ILE A 2 11.74 -9.14 8.80
N ARG A 3 10.86 -9.06 7.81
CA ARG A 3 10.54 -10.17 6.92
C ARG A 3 11.01 -9.89 5.50
N LYS A 4 11.23 -10.97 4.75
CA LYS A 4 11.58 -10.88 3.33
C LYS A 4 10.38 -10.33 2.55
N ILE A 5 10.63 -9.29 1.75
CA ILE A 5 9.64 -8.72 0.84
C ILE A 5 9.61 -9.56 -0.43
N LEU A 6 8.42 -9.99 -0.82
CA LEU A 6 8.21 -10.72 -2.08
C LEU A 6 8.54 -9.82 -3.27
N GLN A 7 9.09 -10.40 -4.32
CA GLN A 7 9.61 -9.68 -5.48
C GLN A 7 8.84 -10.02 -6.76
N TYR A 8 8.55 -9.01 -7.56
CA TYR A 8 7.98 -9.19 -8.88
C TYR A 8 9.09 -9.25 -9.94
N PRO A 9 9.06 -10.18 -10.91
CA PRO A 9 7.98 -11.13 -11.21
C PRO A 9 8.08 -12.49 -10.50
N GLN A 10 9.12 -12.75 -9.71
CA GLN A 10 9.38 -14.08 -9.13
C GLN A 10 8.20 -14.57 -8.29
N ASP A 11 7.62 -13.69 -7.48
CA ASP A 11 6.53 -14.00 -6.55
C ASP A 11 5.16 -13.52 -7.05
N LYS A 12 5.03 -13.29 -8.38
CA LYS A 12 3.80 -12.73 -8.97
C LYS A 12 2.54 -13.52 -8.63
N LYS A 13 2.68 -14.83 -8.45
CA LYS A 13 1.55 -15.71 -8.14
C LYS A 13 0.83 -15.29 -6.85
N ILE A 14 1.58 -14.79 -5.87
CA ILE A 14 1.02 -14.27 -4.62
C ILE A 14 0.68 -12.78 -4.77
N LEU A 15 1.62 -12.00 -5.29
CA LEU A 15 1.49 -10.54 -5.37
C LEU A 15 0.27 -10.07 -6.18
N LEU A 16 -0.21 -10.86 -7.12
CA LEU A 16 -1.37 -10.52 -7.96
C LEU A 16 -2.70 -11.07 -7.43
N GLN A 17 -2.72 -11.62 -6.22
CA GLN A 17 -3.95 -12.08 -5.59
C GLN A 17 -4.63 -10.95 -4.81
N LYS A 18 -5.96 -10.97 -4.81
CA LYS A 18 -6.77 -10.07 -3.99
C LYS A 18 -6.69 -10.50 -2.53
N SER A 19 -6.45 -9.54 -1.65
CA SER A 19 -6.40 -9.77 -0.20
C SER A 19 -7.79 -9.85 0.41
N GLU A 20 -7.91 -10.60 1.51
CA GLU A 20 -9.15 -10.86 2.22
C GLU A 20 -9.37 -9.88 3.37
N GLU A 21 -10.62 -9.59 3.66
CA GLU A 21 -11.02 -8.77 4.80
C GLU A 21 -10.50 -9.36 6.11
N VAL A 22 -9.95 -8.50 6.97
CA VAL A 22 -9.56 -8.86 8.34
C VAL A 22 -10.82 -8.88 9.20
N LYS A 23 -11.13 -10.03 9.79
CA LYS A 23 -12.30 -10.21 10.67
C LYS A 23 -11.96 -10.08 12.14
N ASN A 24 -10.73 -10.42 12.52
CA ASN A 24 -10.25 -10.34 13.89
C ASN A 24 -8.87 -9.66 13.92
N ILE A 25 -8.83 -8.44 14.46
CA ILE A 25 -7.61 -7.64 14.52
C ILE A 25 -6.54 -8.29 15.38
N ASP A 26 -6.93 -8.98 16.45
CA ASP A 26 -5.97 -9.64 17.35
C ASP A 26 -5.11 -10.68 16.63
N GLU A 27 -5.65 -11.31 15.58
CA GLU A 27 -4.92 -12.32 14.79
C GLU A 27 -3.83 -11.74 13.90
N ILE A 28 -3.83 -10.42 13.66
CA ILE A 28 -2.86 -9.77 12.79
C ILE A 28 -1.90 -8.82 13.51
N LYS A 29 -1.90 -8.81 14.84
CA LYS A 29 -1.01 -7.91 15.61
C LYS A 29 0.46 -8.17 15.33
N ASP A 30 0.87 -9.43 15.28
CA ASP A 30 2.26 -9.79 14.97
C ASP A 30 2.60 -9.44 13.52
N LEU A 31 1.68 -9.66 12.58
CA LEU A 31 1.85 -9.28 11.19
C LEU A 31 2.04 -7.76 11.07
N ILE A 32 1.22 -6.96 11.74
CA ILE A 32 1.35 -5.49 11.72
C ILE A 32 2.73 -5.08 12.24
N GLN A 33 3.19 -5.68 13.33
CA GLN A 33 4.52 -5.36 13.87
C GLN A 33 5.62 -5.73 12.87
N ASP A 34 5.52 -6.90 12.26
CA ASP A 34 6.47 -7.32 11.21
C ASP A 34 6.47 -6.37 10.02
N MET A 35 5.29 -5.89 9.61
CA MET A 35 5.16 -4.90 8.54
C MET A 35 5.86 -3.58 8.90
N LYS A 36 5.67 -3.10 10.12
CA LYS A 36 6.34 -1.89 10.63
C LYS A 36 7.85 -2.06 10.65
N ASP A 37 8.33 -3.17 11.20
CA ASP A 37 9.76 -3.47 11.29
C ASP A 37 10.39 -3.55 9.89
N THR A 38 9.73 -4.23 8.97
CA THR A 38 10.19 -4.40 7.59
C THR A 38 10.21 -3.06 6.84
N LEU A 39 9.14 -2.27 6.97
CA LEU A 39 9.07 -0.94 6.34
C LEU A 39 10.16 -0.01 6.89
N ASN A 40 10.38 -0.02 8.21
CA ASN A 40 11.37 0.83 8.84
C ASN A 40 12.81 0.43 8.51
N SER A 41 13.03 -0.81 8.09
CA SER A 41 14.36 -1.28 7.70
C SER A 41 14.83 -0.71 6.36
N ASP A 42 13.91 -0.18 5.55
CA ASP A 42 14.23 0.43 4.26
C ASP A 42 13.92 1.94 4.30
N PRO A 43 14.96 2.80 4.29
CA PRO A 43 14.74 4.25 4.36
C PRO A 43 14.01 4.82 3.14
N SER A 44 13.99 4.11 2.01
CA SER A 44 13.26 4.54 0.80
C SER A 44 11.78 4.15 0.83
N GLY A 45 11.38 3.25 1.73
CA GLY A 45 10.02 2.74 1.79
C GLY A 45 9.05 3.74 2.39
N ALA A 46 7.94 3.99 1.70
CA ALA A 46 6.86 4.85 2.16
C ALA A 46 5.64 4.05 2.61
N GLY A 47 5.46 2.84 2.10
CA GLY A 47 4.35 1.97 2.48
C GLY A 47 4.62 0.51 2.15
N ILE A 48 3.86 -0.36 2.77
CA ILE A 48 3.90 -1.80 2.54
C ILE A 48 2.51 -2.39 2.78
N SER A 49 2.12 -3.31 1.93
CA SER A 49 0.88 -4.10 2.09
C SER A 49 1.22 -5.52 2.50
N ALA A 50 0.32 -6.17 3.25
CA ALA A 50 0.57 -7.50 3.80
C ALA A 50 0.88 -8.55 2.72
N VAL A 51 0.29 -8.45 1.53
CA VAL A 51 0.58 -9.35 0.41
C VAL A 51 2.05 -9.33 0.02
N GLN A 52 2.75 -8.23 0.22
CA GLN A 52 4.19 -8.13 -0.06
C GLN A 52 5.03 -8.96 0.93
N LEU A 53 4.45 -9.38 2.04
CA LEU A 53 5.03 -10.33 2.99
C LEU A 53 4.42 -11.72 2.87
N GLY A 54 3.59 -11.96 1.85
CA GLY A 54 2.97 -13.25 1.60
C GLY A 54 1.65 -13.49 2.35
N GLU A 55 1.10 -12.47 2.98
CA GLU A 55 -0.14 -12.56 3.76
C GLU A 55 -1.30 -11.88 3.03
N LEU A 56 -2.32 -12.65 2.67
CA LEU A 56 -3.47 -12.14 1.92
C LEU A 56 -4.51 -11.51 2.84
N LYS A 57 -4.11 -10.49 3.58
CA LYS A 57 -4.95 -9.73 4.51
C LYS A 57 -5.01 -8.26 4.09
N ARG A 58 -6.21 -7.68 4.18
CA ARG A 58 -6.42 -6.28 3.81
C ARG A 58 -5.88 -5.35 4.90
N VAL A 59 -4.57 -5.25 4.98
CA VAL A 59 -3.87 -4.33 5.87
C VAL A 59 -2.65 -3.77 5.17
N CYS A 60 -2.42 -2.48 5.34
CA CYS A 60 -1.20 -1.82 4.90
C CYS A 60 -0.69 -0.86 5.98
N VAL A 61 0.61 -0.59 5.92
CA VAL A 61 1.30 0.34 6.82
C VAL A 61 1.95 1.42 5.96
N ILE A 62 1.73 2.67 6.32
CA ILE A 62 2.25 3.84 5.61
C ILE A 62 3.08 4.68 6.56
N LYS A 63 4.23 5.13 6.06
CA LYS A 63 5.13 6.03 6.76
C LYS A 63 5.19 7.35 5.99
N TYR A 64 4.73 8.42 6.61
CA TYR A 64 4.69 9.73 5.97
C TYR A 64 4.84 10.86 7.00
N ASP A 65 5.73 11.80 6.72
CA ASP A 65 5.97 12.97 7.57
C ASP A 65 6.20 12.62 9.04
N GLY A 66 7.03 11.60 9.29
CA GLY A 66 7.37 11.13 10.64
C GLY A 66 6.28 10.36 11.36
N LYS A 67 5.15 10.09 10.68
CA LYS A 67 4.05 9.31 11.25
C LYS A 67 3.92 7.95 10.59
N ILE A 68 3.44 6.97 11.35
CA ILE A 68 3.11 5.64 10.84
C ILE A 68 1.61 5.44 10.98
N TYR A 69 0.99 5.06 9.86
CA TYR A 69 -0.44 4.75 9.79
C TYR A 69 -0.61 3.27 9.52
N THR A 70 -1.42 2.59 10.33
CA THR A 70 -1.85 1.21 10.07
C THR A 70 -3.29 1.26 9.61
N LEU A 71 -3.52 0.83 8.37
CA LEU A 71 -4.83 0.86 7.74
C LEU A 71 -5.35 -0.57 7.60
N ILE A 72 -6.36 -0.93 8.38
CA ILE A 72 -7.01 -2.25 8.37
C ILE A 72 -8.35 -2.12 7.64
N ASN A 73 -8.58 -2.97 6.66
CA ASN A 73 -9.76 -2.96 5.79
C ASN A 73 -10.03 -1.57 5.19
N PRO A 74 -9.00 -0.92 4.61
CA PRO A 74 -9.16 0.43 4.09
C PRO A 74 -10.05 0.45 2.85
N ILE A 75 -10.86 1.50 2.73
CA ILE A 75 -11.67 1.79 1.54
C ILE A 75 -11.59 3.27 1.19
N ILE A 76 -11.57 3.56 -0.11
CA ILE A 76 -11.67 4.94 -0.59
C ILE A 76 -13.15 5.25 -0.75
N THR A 77 -13.63 6.23 0.03
CA THR A 77 -15.04 6.66 0.03
C THR A 77 -15.28 7.86 -0.87
N TRP A 78 -14.23 8.60 -1.19
CA TRP A 78 -14.30 9.74 -2.09
C TRP A 78 -12.94 9.98 -2.74
N LYS A 79 -12.96 10.43 -3.99
CA LYS A 79 -11.77 10.86 -4.71
C LYS A 79 -12.10 12.04 -5.60
N ARG A 80 -11.15 12.97 -5.73
CA ARG A 80 -11.31 14.11 -6.64
C ARG A 80 -11.36 13.59 -8.07
N SER A 81 -12.34 14.04 -8.83
CA SER A 81 -12.56 13.64 -10.22
C SER A 81 -12.31 14.79 -11.18
N GLY A 82 -12.33 14.49 -12.50
CA GLY A 82 -12.13 15.46 -13.56
C GLY A 82 -10.65 15.72 -13.85
N ALA A 83 -10.41 16.45 -14.97
CA ALA A 83 -9.04 16.68 -15.48
C ALA A 83 -8.14 17.40 -14.47
N ASN A 84 -8.68 18.35 -13.71
CA ASN A 84 -7.92 19.10 -12.71
C ASN A 84 -7.77 18.34 -11.37
N GLY A 85 -8.44 17.19 -11.24
CA GLY A 85 -8.38 16.34 -10.06
C GLY A 85 -7.31 15.25 -10.13
N ILE A 86 -6.72 15.06 -11.30
CA ILE A 86 -5.69 14.03 -11.55
C ILE A 86 -4.31 14.68 -11.54
N LYS A 87 -3.36 14.00 -10.90
CA LYS A 87 -1.96 14.42 -10.85
C LYS A 87 -1.05 13.22 -11.15
N SER A 88 0.10 13.50 -11.76
CA SER A 88 1.10 12.48 -12.05
C SER A 88 2.08 12.37 -10.89
N PHE A 89 2.37 11.12 -10.52
CA PHE A 89 3.34 10.81 -9.45
C PHE A 89 4.37 9.81 -10.00
N LYS A 90 5.64 10.04 -9.67
CA LYS A 90 6.69 9.06 -9.95
C LYS A 90 6.73 8.07 -8.79
N GLU A 91 6.36 6.82 -9.06
CA GLU A 91 6.22 5.79 -8.04
C GLU A 91 7.20 4.64 -8.24
N GLY A 92 7.69 4.12 -7.11
CA GLY A 92 8.43 2.87 -7.01
C GLY A 92 7.68 1.91 -6.11
N CYS A 93 8.23 0.71 -5.92
CA CYS A 93 7.62 -0.30 -5.06
C CYS A 93 8.72 -1.17 -4.44
N LEU A 94 8.57 -1.50 -3.15
CA LEU A 94 9.53 -2.37 -2.45
C LEU A 94 9.61 -3.77 -3.07
N SER A 95 8.58 -4.20 -3.79
CA SER A 95 8.56 -5.47 -4.53
C SER A 95 9.20 -5.39 -5.91
N ALA A 96 9.69 -4.22 -6.33
CA ALA A 96 10.39 -4.00 -7.59
C ALA A 96 11.46 -2.91 -7.43
N PRO A 97 12.53 -3.18 -6.64
CA PRO A 97 13.56 -2.16 -6.36
C PRO A 97 14.20 -1.61 -7.64
N GLY A 98 14.42 -0.31 -7.67
CA GLY A 98 15.09 0.36 -8.78
C GLY A 98 14.20 0.60 -10.01
N VAL A 99 12.94 0.17 -10.00
CA VAL A 99 11.98 0.40 -11.09
C VAL A 99 11.03 1.51 -10.69
N PHE A 100 10.87 2.52 -11.54
CA PHE A 100 9.98 3.65 -11.31
C PHE A 100 9.13 3.88 -12.53
N THR A 101 7.91 4.38 -12.31
CA THR A 101 6.99 4.73 -13.40
C THR A 101 6.13 5.93 -12.99
N ILE A 102 5.61 6.62 -13.99
CA ILE A 102 4.68 7.73 -13.76
C ILE A 102 3.27 7.16 -13.70
N VAL A 103 2.59 7.44 -12.61
CA VAL A 103 1.21 6.98 -12.37
C VAL A 103 0.29 8.20 -12.23
N ASN A 104 -0.79 8.21 -12.99
CA ASN A 104 -1.82 9.24 -12.90
C ASN A 104 -2.87 8.82 -11.86
N ARG A 105 -3.04 9.65 -10.84
CA ARG A 105 -3.95 9.35 -9.72
C ARG A 105 -4.79 10.55 -9.35
N PRO A 106 -6.01 10.32 -8.81
CA PRO A 106 -6.69 11.37 -8.07
C PRO A 106 -5.74 12.01 -7.07
N GLN A 107 -5.61 13.34 -7.10
CA GLN A 107 -4.66 14.04 -6.23
C GLN A 107 -5.11 14.13 -4.79
N LYS A 108 -6.39 13.82 -4.52
CA LYS A 108 -6.97 13.82 -3.17
C LYS A 108 -7.96 12.68 -3.04
N VAL A 109 -7.89 11.97 -1.92
CA VAL A 109 -8.83 10.90 -1.57
C VAL A 109 -9.26 11.02 -0.12
N ILE A 110 -10.42 10.45 0.18
CA ILE A 110 -10.85 10.17 1.55
C ILE A 110 -10.81 8.65 1.70
N CYS A 111 -10.04 8.19 2.68
CA CYS A 111 -9.89 6.78 3.00
C CYS A 111 -10.43 6.52 4.40
N GLU A 112 -11.37 5.60 4.52
CA GLU A 112 -11.85 5.11 5.80
C GLU A 112 -11.22 3.75 6.10
N TYR A 113 -10.82 3.53 7.35
CA TYR A 113 -10.14 2.31 7.77
C TYR A 113 -10.34 2.05 9.26
N LEU A 114 -10.01 0.85 9.70
CA LEU A 114 -9.90 0.52 11.12
C LEU A 114 -8.45 0.70 11.56
N ASP A 115 -8.24 1.32 12.71
CA ASP A 115 -6.93 1.37 13.35
C ASP A 115 -6.64 0.09 14.15
N GLU A 116 -5.48 0.02 14.80
CA GLU A 116 -5.06 -1.15 15.56
C GLU A 116 -5.94 -1.43 16.79
N ASN A 117 -6.73 -0.45 17.22
CA ASN A 117 -7.70 -0.59 18.32
C ASN A 117 -9.09 -1.01 17.81
N GLY A 118 -9.26 -1.18 16.50
CA GLY A 118 -10.54 -1.50 15.89
C GLY A 118 -11.48 -0.32 15.75
N GLU A 119 -10.98 0.90 15.93
CA GLU A 119 -11.77 2.13 15.79
C GLU A 119 -11.72 2.62 14.35
N THR A 120 -12.87 3.08 13.85
CA THR A 120 -12.98 3.67 12.51
C THR A 120 -12.27 5.01 12.47
N GLN A 121 -11.36 5.17 11.52
CA GLN A 121 -10.62 6.38 11.26
C GLN A 121 -10.82 6.84 9.82
N LYS A 122 -10.49 8.10 9.57
CA LYS A 122 -10.60 8.70 8.24
C LYS A 122 -9.34 9.51 7.95
N LEU A 123 -8.77 9.30 6.76
CA LEU A 123 -7.73 10.14 6.19
C LEU A 123 -8.31 10.91 5.01
N ASP A 124 -8.32 12.23 5.11
CA ASP A 124 -8.75 13.16 4.05
C ASP A 124 -7.48 13.89 3.59
N GLN A 125 -6.79 13.32 2.60
CA GLN A 125 -5.44 13.76 2.25
C GLN A 125 -5.24 13.90 0.75
N GLY A 126 -4.43 14.91 0.40
CA GLY A 126 -3.98 15.16 -0.96
C GLY A 126 -2.48 14.89 -1.14
N GLY A 127 -1.98 15.14 -2.35
CA GLY A 127 -0.56 15.04 -2.67
C GLY A 127 0.01 13.64 -2.53
N TRP A 128 1.25 13.54 -2.06
CA TRP A 128 1.97 12.27 -1.97
C TRP A 128 1.32 11.27 -1.02
N LEU A 129 0.76 11.71 0.10
CA LEU A 129 0.08 10.79 1.02
C LEU A 129 -1.13 10.14 0.34
N SER A 130 -1.89 10.91 -0.45
CA SER A 130 -2.98 10.37 -1.27
C SER A 130 -2.48 9.31 -2.26
N ALA A 131 -1.36 9.59 -2.93
CA ALA A 131 -0.77 8.62 -3.88
C ALA A 131 -0.29 7.35 -3.18
N ILE A 132 0.34 7.47 -2.01
CA ILE A 132 0.82 6.31 -1.23
C ILE A 132 -0.38 5.45 -0.80
N ILE A 133 -1.43 6.06 -0.26
CA ILE A 133 -2.65 5.34 0.12
C ILE A 133 -3.18 4.53 -1.06
N GLN A 134 -3.33 5.16 -2.22
CA GLN A 134 -3.87 4.52 -3.41
C GLN A 134 -2.97 3.38 -3.90
N HIS A 135 -1.64 3.57 -3.86
CA HIS A 135 -0.67 2.55 -4.23
C HIS A 135 -0.83 1.30 -3.34
N GLU A 136 -0.90 1.49 -2.02
CA GLU A 136 -1.03 0.36 -1.09
C GLU A 136 -2.40 -0.34 -1.24
N LEU A 137 -3.47 0.41 -1.47
CA LEU A 137 -4.78 -0.20 -1.74
C LEU A 137 -4.80 -0.99 -3.05
N ASP A 138 -4.05 -0.56 -4.06
CA ASP A 138 -3.91 -1.33 -5.29
C ASP A 138 -3.35 -2.73 -4.99
N HIS A 139 -2.32 -2.83 -4.15
CA HIS A 139 -1.79 -4.13 -3.72
C HIS A 139 -2.84 -5.03 -3.09
N LEU A 140 -3.78 -4.48 -2.33
CA LEU A 140 -4.87 -5.25 -1.72
C LEU A 140 -5.84 -5.81 -2.76
N GLU A 141 -5.89 -5.21 -3.95
CA GLU A 141 -6.67 -5.71 -5.09
C GLU A 141 -5.85 -6.58 -6.04
N GLY A 142 -4.59 -6.88 -5.70
CA GLY A 142 -3.70 -7.68 -6.54
C GLY A 142 -3.14 -6.93 -7.73
N PHE A 143 -2.94 -5.63 -7.60
CA PHE A 143 -2.56 -4.74 -8.69
C PHE A 143 -1.41 -3.82 -8.29
N CYS A 144 -0.49 -3.54 -9.23
CA CYS A 144 0.54 -2.52 -9.05
C CYS A 144 1.04 -2.01 -10.40
N GLU A 145 0.96 -0.70 -10.62
CA GLU A 145 1.43 -0.07 -11.86
C GLU A 145 2.92 -0.30 -12.12
N VAL A 146 3.73 -0.34 -11.06
CA VAL A 146 5.18 -0.57 -11.18
C VAL A 146 5.47 -1.94 -11.78
N PHE A 147 4.60 -2.94 -11.55
CA PHE A 147 4.77 -4.28 -12.11
C PHE A 147 4.64 -4.28 -13.64
N TYR A 148 3.75 -3.44 -14.19
CA TYR A 148 3.68 -3.26 -15.65
C TYR A 148 4.97 -2.67 -16.20
N ALA A 149 5.59 -1.73 -15.47
CA ALA A 149 6.89 -1.17 -15.86
C ALA A 149 8.00 -2.24 -15.86
N VAL A 150 7.97 -3.17 -14.91
CA VAL A 150 8.89 -4.32 -14.87
C VAL A 150 8.68 -5.19 -16.10
N ASP A 151 7.43 -5.51 -16.46
CA ASP A 151 7.10 -6.35 -17.60
C ASP A 151 7.59 -5.74 -18.93
N LYS A 152 7.53 -4.41 -19.06
CA LYS A 152 8.00 -3.69 -20.26
C LYS A 152 9.50 -3.70 -20.42
N GLN A 153 10.28 -3.96 -19.37
CA GLN A 153 11.74 -4.03 -19.42
C GLN A 153 12.26 -5.39 -19.94
N ASN A 154 11.39 -6.38 -19.99
CA ASN A 154 11.76 -7.76 -20.37
C ASN A 154 11.30 -8.12 -21.77
#